data_9129ce3f89be407b12e9db9580cd1da8
#
_entry.id   9129ce3f89be407b12e9db9580cd1da8
#
_cell.length_a   1.000
_cell.length_b   1.000
_cell.length_c   1.000
_cell.angle_alpha   90.00
_cell.angle_beta   90.00
_cell.angle_gamma   90.00
#
_symmetry.space_group_name_H-M   'P 1'
#
loop_
_entity.id
_entity.type
_entity.pdbx_description
1 polymer ?
#
loop_
_entity_poly.entity_id
_entity_poly.type
_entity_poly.pdbx_seq_one_letter_code
_entity_poly.pdbx_strand_id
1 'polypeptide(L)' 'MGSKVLVVDDEKLIVKGIKFSLEQDGMEVDTCFDGESALEKLKEKEYDMVLLDLMLPGMDGLEVCQDIREFSDVPIIIF' A
#
# COMPACT_ATOMS: atom_id res chain seq x y z
N MET A 1 -18.26 0.68 8.97
CA MET A 1 -16.98 -0.02 9.01
C MET A 1 -16.33 0.12 7.69
N GLY A 2 -15.19 0.68 7.68
CA GLY A 2 -14.48 0.93 6.44
C GLY A 2 -13.54 -0.19 6.08
N SER A 3 -13.26 -0.29 4.80
CA SER A 3 -12.17 -1.12 4.31
C SER A 3 -10.84 -0.54 4.77
N LYS A 4 -9.86 -1.39 4.96
CA LYS A 4 -8.52 -0.99 5.37
C LYS A 4 -7.58 -1.07 4.17
N VAL A 5 -6.98 0.05 3.82
CA VAL A 5 -6.15 0.20 2.62
C VAL A 5 -4.73 0.61 3.01
N LEU A 6 -3.74 -0.02 2.39
CA LEU A 6 -2.35 0.39 2.52
C LEU A 6 -1.93 1.10 1.23
N VAL A 7 -1.42 2.32 1.36
CA VAL A 7 -0.92 3.11 0.22
C VAL A 7 0.59 3.17 0.29
N VAL A 8 1.25 2.75 -0.77
CA VAL A 8 2.71 2.69 -0.85
C VAL A 8 3.20 3.53 -2.01
N ASP A 9 3.84 4.67 -1.70
CA ASP A 9 4.38 5.58 -2.70
C ASP A 9 5.41 6.45 -1.99
N ASP A 10 6.51 6.77 -2.66
CA ASP A 10 7.56 7.59 -2.08
C ASP A 10 7.27 9.09 -2.13
N GLU A 11 6.29 9.52 -2.92
CA GLU A 11 5.91 10.93 -3.00
C GLU A 11 4.86 11.27 -1.95
N LYS A 12 5.28 11.99 -0.93
CA LYS A 12 4.42 12.28 0.23
C LYS A 12 3.15 13.05 -0.13
N LEU A 13 3.22 13.94 -1.10
CA LEU A 13 2.05 14.71 -1.53
C LEU A 13 1.01 13.82 -2.20
N ILE A 14 1.45 12.88 -3.00
CA ILE A 14 0.55 11.92 -3.67
C ILE A 14 -0.11 11.03 -2.63
N VAL A 15 0.68 10.49 -1.70
CA VAL A 15 0.17 9.66 -0.62
C VAL A 15 -0.86 10.41 0.20
N LYS A 16 -0.58 11.65 0.55
CA LYS A 16 -1.49 12.47 1.34
C LYS A 16 -2.81 12.70 0.61
N GLY A 17 -2.76 12.98 -0.69
CA GLY A 17 -3.95 13.18 -1.49
C GLY A 17 -4.82 11.93 -1.59
N ILE A 18 -4.19 10.79 -1.83
CA ILE A 18 -4.90 9.51 -1.91
C ILE A 18 -5.54 9.17 -0.57
N LYS A 19 -4.77 9.33 0.50
CA LYS A 19 -5.27 9.07 1.85
C LYS A 19 -6.49 9.92 2.16
N PHE A 20 -6.44 11.21 1.86
CA PHE A 20 -7.53 12.12 2.09
C PHE A 20 -8.80 11.66 1.35
N SER A 21 -8.66 11.34 0.07
CA SER A 21 -9.79 10.91 -0.75
C SER A 21 -10.42 9.62 -0.24
N LEU A 22 -9.60 8.64 0.12
CA LEU A 22 -10.11 7.36 0.59
C LEU A 22 -10.75 7.49 1.98
N GLU A 23 -10.18 8.30 2.85
CA GLU A 23 -10.76 8.52 4.18
C GLU A 23 -12.11 9.21 4.09
N GLN A 24 -12.32 10.07 3.10
CA GLN A 24 -13.61 10.69 2.87
C GLN A 24 -14.68 9.67 2.50
N ASP A 25 -14.27 8.57 1.88
CA ASP A 25 -15.19 7.48 1.54
C ASP A 25 -15.38 6.48 2.68
N GLY A 26 -14.87 6.80 3.86
CA GLY A 26 -15.03 5.96 5.03
C GLY A 26 -14.02 4.84 5.19
N MET A 27 -12.95 4.86 4.41
CA MET A 27 -11.90 3.84 4.51
C MET A 27 -10.87 4.21 5.56
N GLU A 28 -10.26 3.18 6.16
CA GLU A 28 -9.08 3.37 7.00
C GLU A 28 -7.85 3.24 6.13
N VAL A 29 -6.94 4.21 6.20
CA VAL A 29 -5.78 4.25 5.32
C VAL A 29 -4.50 4.32 6.15
N ASP A 30 -3.61 3.34 5.92
CA ASP A 30 -2.24 3.40 6.40
C ASP A 30 -1.36 3.73 5.20
N THR A 31 -0.23 4.37 5.48
CA THR A 31 0.68 4.79 4.42
C THR A 31 2.10 4.34 4.72
N CYS A 32 2.86 4.08 3.67
CA CYS A 32 4.29 3.89 3.79
C CYS A 32 4.96 4.36 2.51
N PHE A 33 6.26 4.53 2.56
CA PHE A 33 6.99 5.23 1.50
C PHE A 33 8.02 4.35 0.80
N ASP A 34 8.11 3.09 1.18
CA ASP A 34 9.04 2.13 0.55
C ASP A 34 8.50 0.71 0.65
N GLY A 35 9.11 -0.20 -0.11
CA GLY A 35 8.65 -1.58 -0.20
C GLY A 35 8.87 -2.37 1.07
N GLU A 36 9.96 -2.14 1.77
CA GLU A 36 10.25 -2.87 3.00
C GLU A 36 9.23 -2.56 4.09
N SER A 37 8.88 -1.29 4.24
CA SER A 37 7.86 -0.87 5.19
C SER A 37 6.51 -1.47 4.83
N ALA A 38 6.20 -1.56 3.54
CA ALA A 38 4.96 -2.17 3.09
C ALA A 38 4.89 -3.64 3.49
N LEU A 39 5.98 -4.38 3.29
CA LEU A 39 6.03 -5.79 3.67
C LEU A 39 5.85 -5.97 5.16
N GLU A 40 6.50 -5.14 5.97
CA GLU A 40 6.36 -5.20 7.42
C GLU A 40 4.92 -4.95 7.86
N LYS A 41 4.29 -3.91 7.31
CA LYS A 41 2.90 -3.59 7.66
C LYS A 41 1.95 -4.72 7.28
N LEU A 42 2.15 -5.32 6.13
CA LEU A 42 1.29 -6.41 5.66
C LEU A 42 1.45 -7.69 6.49
N LYS A 43 2.60 -7.87 7.11
CA LYS A 43 2.82 -8.99 8.04
C LYS A 43 2.19 -8.74 9.41
N GLU A 44 2.09 -7.47 9.80
CA GLU A 44 1.56 -7.10 11.12
C GLU A 44 0.03 -6.96 11.13
N LYS A 45 -0.56 -6.53 10.02
CA LYS A 45 -1.98 -6.21 9.93
C LYS A 45 -2.58 -6.80 8.67
N GLU A 46 -3.88 -7.00 8.69
CA GLU A 46 -4.61 -7.38 7.51
C GLU A 46 -5.18 -6.16 6.82
N TYR A 47 -5.05 -6.12 5.50
CA TYR A 47 -5.59 -5.05 4.67
C TYR A 47 -6.54 -5.63 3.64
N ASP A 48 -7.50 -4.81 3.22
CA ASP A 48 -8.45 -5.21 2.18
C ASP A 48 -7.92 -4.92 0.80
N MET A 49 -6.95 -4.00 0.69
CA MET A 49 -6.39 -3.60 -0.59
C MET A 49 -5.06 -2.90 -0.37
N VAL A 50 -4.16 -3.04 -1.34
CA VAL A 50 -2.89 -2.30 -1.38
C VAL A 50 -2.84 -1.49 -2.66
N LEU A 51 -2.52 -0.21 -2.54
CA LEU A 51 -2.22 0.65 -3.68
C LEU A 51 -0.70 0.82 -3.71
N LEU A 52 -0.07 0.32 -4.76
CA LEU A 52 1.37 0.23 -4.83
C LEU A 52 1.91 0.99 -6.03
N ASP A 53 2.82 1.93 -5.78
CA ASP A 53 3.53 2.62 -6.84
C ASP A 53 4.54 1.66 -7.49
N LEU A 54 4.46 1.55 -8.80
CA LEU A 54 5.35 0.68 -9.57
C LEU A 54 6.81 1.11 -9.47
N MET A 55 7.04 2.41 -9.33
CA MET A 55 8.39 3.00 -9.39
C MET A 55 8.91 3.48 -8.04
N LEU A 56 8.98 2.57 -7.08
CA LEU A 56 9.54 2.88 -5.78
C LEU A 56 11.07 2.93 -5.84
N PRO A 57 11.71 3.87 -5.13
CA PRO A 57 13.17 3.92 -5.08
C PRO A 57 13.73 2.67 -4.42
N GLY A 58 14.79 2.13 -5.02
CA GLY A 58 15.52 1.00 -4.45
C GLY A 58 14.82 -0.35 -4.56
N MET A 59 13.61 -0.39 -5.10
CA MET A 59 12.86 -1.63 -5.19
C MET A 59 11.85 -1.56 -6.33
N ASP A 60 11.80 -2.62 -7.14
CA ASP A 60 10.83 -2.72 -8.22
C ASP A 60 9.46 -3.06 -7.63
N GLY A 61 8.42 -2.32 -8.04
CA GLY A 61 7.05 -2.58 -7.57
C GLY A 61 6.59 -4.00 -7.84
N LEU A 62 7.00 -4.61 -8.96
CA LEU A 62 6.66 -6.00 -9.26
C LEU A 62 7.33 -6.96 -8.28
N GLU A 63 8.55 -6.66 -7.87
CA GLU A 63 9.26 -7.46 -6.88
C GLU A 63 8.56 -7.40 -5.52
N VAL A 64 8.09 -6.22 -5.14
CA VAL A 64 7.30 -6.07 -3.92
C VAL A 64 6.03 -6.90 -3.99
N CYS A 65 5.34 -6.88 -5.13
CA CYS A 65 4.16 -7.71 -5.35
C CYS A 65 4.47 -9.19 -5.15
N GLN A 66 5.56 -9.67 -5.73
CA GLN A 66 5.94 -11.07 -5.61
C GLN A 66 6.21 -11.44 -4.16
N ASP A 67 6.88 -10.56 -3.42
CA ASP A 67 7.16 -10.79 -2.02
C ASP A 67 5.87 -10.83 -1.19
N ILE A 68 4.93 -9.95 -1.48
CA ILE A 68 3.64 -9.94 -0.80
C ILE A 68 2.89 -11.26 -1.07
N ARG A 69 2.93 -11.74 -2.31
CA ARG A 69 2.21 -12.97 -2.68
C ARG A 69 2.74 -14.22 -1.99
N GLU A 70 3.93 -14.17 -1.42
CA GLU A 70 4.46 -15.30 -0.65
C GLU A 70 3.68 -15.55 0.63
N PHE A 71 3.01 -14.53 1.16
CA PHE A 71 2.29 -14.68 2.43
C PHE A 71 0.88 -14.09 2.44
N SER A 72 0.43 -13.48 1.34
CA SER A 72 -0.88 -12.81 1.32
C SER A 72 -1.50 -12.83 -0.07
N ASP A 73 -2.82 -12.96 -0.10
CA ASP A 73 -3.62 -12.86 -1.33
C ASP A 73 -4.32 -11.50 -1.44
N VAL A 74 -3.87 -10.52 -0.66
CA VAL A 74 -4.51 -9.20 -0.65
C VAL A 74 -4.56 -8.60 -2.06
N PRO A 75 -5.69 -8.01 -2.49
CA PRO A 75 -5.74 -7.33 -3.78
C PRO A 75 -4.73 -6.19 -3.84
N ILE A 76 -3.98 -6.13 -4.94
CA ILE A 76 -2.96 -5.10 -5.16
C ILE A 76 -3.29 -4.37 -6.45
N ILE A 77 -3.39 -3.05 -6.35
CA ILE A 77 -3.54 -2.18 -7.52
C ILE A 77 -2.23 -1.44 -7.71
N ILE A 78 -1.63 -1.60 -8.87
CA ILE A 78 -0.35 -0.95 -9.21
C ILE A 78 -0.65 0.30 -10.03
N PHE A 79 0.03 1.41 -9.70
CA PHE A 79 -0.17 2.67 -10.41
C PHE A 79 1.14 3.41 -10.67
#